data_67bf5f3a7557dd043523ee9efa1d3705
#
_entry.id   67bf5f3a7557dd043523ee9efa1d3705
#
_cell.length_a   1.000
_cell.length_b   1.000
_cell.length_c   1.000
_cell.angle_alpha   90.00
_cell.angle_beta   90.00
_cell.angle_gamma   90.00
#
_symmetry.space_group_name_H-M   'P 1'
#
loop_
_entity.id
_entity.type
_entity.pdbx_description
1 polymer ?
#
loop_
_entity_poly.entity_id
_entity_poly.type
_entity_poly.pdbx_seq_one_letter_code
_entity_poly.pdbx_strand_id
1 'polypeptide(L)'
;VCSSDLYKKYLEIGTQFGNCFREIDIDYKVCVDPEKNYEHLTHTMTSDDFFATNNETFDIVFVDGLHLEEQSTLDILNSLKILNDGGVIVVHDCLPHCEEFIKVCWNGTVYRSIIDLRYNNSDLSVYVVDSDCGCGVIKPGSQQLYNNVPISVAKTYWYYANNKKELMNIISVEEFKQKLEDGVI
;
A
#
# COMPACT_ATOMS: atom_id res chain seq x y z
N VAL A 1 18.93 3.92 -12.58
CA VAL A 1 18.22 4.96 -13.29
C VAL A 1 16.74 4.70 -13.10
N CYS A 2 16.14 5.23 -12.02
CA CYS A 2 14.68 5.43 -12.04
C CYS A 2 14.44 6.37 -13.22
N SER A 3 13.92 5.86 -14.34
CA SER A 3 13.55 6.75 -15.43
C SER A 3 12.29 7.48 -14.95
N SER A 4 12.43 8.77 -14.66
CA SER A 4 11.34 9.71 -14.43
C SER A 4 10.31 9.74 -15.56
N ASP A 5 10.56 9.00 -16.63
CA ASP A 5 9.70 8.86 -17.80
C ASP A 5 8.66 7.74 -17.65
N LEU A 6 8.79 6.83 -16.66
CA LEU A 6 7.93 5.67 -16.54
C LEU A 6 6.59 5.99 -15.83
N TYR A 7 6.63 6.78 -14.78
CA TYR A 7 5.46 7.14 -13.96
C TYR A 7 5.20 8.64 -14.03
N LYS A 8 3.98 9.02 -14.44
CA LYS A 8 3.58 10.42 -14.68
C LYS A 8 2.41 10.88 -13.82
N LYS A 9 1.67 9.95 -13.23
CA LYS A 9 0.50 10.24 -12.43
C LYS A 9 0.57 9.53 -11.08
N TYR A 10 0.54 10.33 -10.02
CA TYR A 10 0.62 9.87 -8.62
C TYR A 10 -0.65 10.21 -7.86
N LEU A 11 -1.15 9.27 -7.08
CA LEU A 11 -2.25 9.46 -6.14
C LEU A 11 -1.78 9.11 -4.73
N GLU A 12 -2.12 9.95 -3.75
CA GLU A 12 -1.89 9.68 -2.33
C GLU A 12 -3.22 9.71 -1.56
N ILE A 13 -3.54 8.62 -0.89
CA ILE A 13 -4.70 8.47 0.00
C ILE A 13 -4.21 8.56 1.45
N GLY A 14 -4.71 9.54 2.21
CA GLY A 14 -4.25 9.80 3.58
C GLY A 14 -2.99 10.66 3.60
N THR A 15 -3.09 11.87 3.09
CA THR A 15 -1.92 12.74 2.90
C THR A 15 -1.51 13.48 4.17
N GLN A 16 -2.43 13.70 5.10
CA GLN A 16 -2.20 14.41 6.36
C GLN A 16 -1.38 15.71 6.14
N PHE A 17 -0.20 15.84 6.75
CA PHE A 17 0.67 17.02 6.61
C PHE A 17 1.32 17.17 5.22
N GLY A 18 1.19 16.21 4.33
CA GLY A 18 1.74 16.23 2.98
C GLY A 18 3.27 16.08 2.93
N ASN A 19 3.87 15.46 3.93
CA ASN A 19 5.32 15.28 3.99
C ASN A 19 5.82 14.39 2.84
N CYS A 20 5.16 13.25 2.62
CA CYS A 20 5.47 12.38 1.48
C CYS A 20 5.09 13.05 0.16
N PHE A 21 3.88 13.57 0.05
CA PHE A 21 3.34 14.17 -1.17
C PHE A 21 4.23 15.28 -1.76
N ARG A 22 4.84 16.13 -0.92
CA ARG A 22 5.70 17.22 -1.38
C ARG A 22 7.00 16.73 -1.98
N GLU A 23 7.56 15.63 -1.46
CA GLU A 23 8.85 15.06 -1.90
C GLU A 23 8.73 14.23 -3.19
N ILE A 24 7.51 13.87 -3.61
CA ILE A 24 7.29 13.13 -4.85
C ILE A 24 7.50 14.06 -6.06
N ASP A 25 8.51 13.76 -6.87
CA ASP A 25 8.86 14.48 -8.09
C ASP A 25 8.14 13.89 -9.31
N ILE A 26 6.83 14.11 -9.36
CA ILE A 26 5.94 13.75 -10.47
C ILE A 26 5.05 14.96 -10.77
N ASP A 27 5.00 15.38 -12.03
CA ASP A 27 4.31 16.60 -12.45
C ASP A 27 2.79 16.57 -12.14
N TYR A 28 2.15 15.42 -12.35
CA TYR A 28 0.72 15.26 -12.07
C TYR A 28 0.53 14.41 -10.82
N LYS A 29 0.14 15.06 -9.74
CA LYS A 29 -0.10 14.38 -8.46
C LYS A 29 -1.38 14.87 -7.78
N VAL A 30 -2.13 13.91 -7.26
CA VAL A 30 -3.40 14.09 -6.56
C VAL A 30 -3.24 13.57 -5.13
N CYS A 31 -3.82 14.28 -4.17
CA CYS A 31 -3.86 13.83 -2.78
C CYS A 31 -5.25 14.00 -2.18
N VAL A 32 -5.62 13.05 -1.34
CA VAL A 32 -6.94 12.90 -0.75
C VAL A 32 -6.82 12.73 0.76
N ASP A 33 -7.49 13.58 1.51
CA ASP A 33 -7.59 13.46 2.97
C ASP A 33 -8.88 14.16 3.45
N PRO A 34 -9.64 13.61 4.40
CA PRO A 34 -10.85 14.24 4.90
C PRO A 34 -10.59 15.45 5.82
N GLU A 35 -9.36 15.64 6.31
CA GLU A 35 -9.01 16.75 7.20
C GLU A 35 -8.93 18.08 6.45
N LYS A 36 -9.74 19.04 6.85
CA LYS A 36 -9.96 20.32 6.12
C LYS A 36 -8.85 21.36 6.32
N ASN A 37 -7.91 21.13 7.20
CA ASN A 37 -6.94 22.14 7.62
C ASN A 37 -5.63 22.12 6.81
N TYR A 38 -5.55 21.28 5.76
CA TYR A 38 -4.34 21.15 4.94
C TYR A 38 -4.51 21.85 3.58
N GLU A 39 -3.76 22.94 3.38
CA GLU A 39 -3.82 23.76 2.16
C GLU A 39 -3.31 23.06 0.88
N HIS A 40 -2.53 22.01 1.03
CA HIS A 40 -1.94 21.28 -0.11
C HIS A 40 -2.90 20.25 -0.74
N LEU A 41 -4.05 19.97 -0.08
CA LEU A 41 -4.97 18.94 -0.57
C LEU A 41 -5.60 19.33 -1.91
N THR A 42 -5.60 18.38 -2.84
CA THR A 42 -6.37 18.49 -4.08
C THR A 42 -7.82 18.08 -3.87
N HIS A 43 -8.05 17.11 -2.97
CA HIS A 43 -9.39 16.62 -2.62
C HIS A 43 -9.54 16.50 -1.10
N THR A 44 -10.44 17.31 -0.52
CA THR A 44 -10.79 17.27 0.90
C THR A 44 -12.03 16.41 1.09
N MET A 45 -11.86 15.10 1.11
CA MET A 45 -12.93 14.10 1.21
C MET A 45 -12.38 12.76 1.68
N THR A 46 -13.27 11.81 1.98
CA THR A 46 -12.87 10.43 2.26
C THR A 46 -12.35 9.72 1.00
N SER A 47 -11.56 8.67 1.18
CA SER A 47 -11.14 7.83 0.04
C SER A 47 -12.34 7.19 -0.67
N ASP A 48 -13.38 6.79 0.07
CA ASP A 48 -14.60 6.23 -0.50
C ASP A 48 -15.31 7.22 -1.43
N ASP A 49 -15.48 8.48 -1.00
CA ASP A 49 -16.08 9.53 -1.83
C ASP A 49 -15.22 9.85 -3.06
N PHE A 50 -13.90 9.85 -2.89
CA PHE A 50 -12.97 10.04 -3.99
C PHE A 50 -13.11 8.91 -5.02
N PHE A 51 -13.00 7.67 -4.62
CA PHE A 51 -13.13 6.53 -5.54
C PHE A 51 -14.51 6.44 -6.20
N ALA A 52 -15.57 6.86 -5.51
CA ALA A 52 -16.94 6.88 -6.08
C ALA A 52 -17.13 7.90 -7.20
N THR A 53 -16.34 8.98 -7.22
CA THR A 53 -16.47 10.09 -8.17
C THR A 53 -15.29 10.22 -9.13
N ASN A 54 -14.17 9.54 -8.86
CA ASN A 54 -12.97 9.60 -9.68
C ASN A 54 -13.16 8.90 -11.03
N ASN A 55 -12.68 9.54 -12.09
CA ASN A 55 -12.67 9.00 -13.46
C ASN A 55 -11.25 8.96 -14.07
N GLU A 56 -10.23 9.23 -13.24
CA GLU A 56 -8.84 9.22 -13.67
C GLU A 56 -8.14 7.92 -13.28
N THR A 57 -7.05 7.63 -13.97
CA THR A 57 -6.16 6.51 -13.69
C THR A 57 -4.78 7.01 -13.30
N PHE A 58 -4.02 6.21 -12.53
CA PHE A 58 -2.73 6.57 -11.96
C PHE A 58 -1.68 5.49 -12.19
N ASP A 59 -0.42 5.90 -12.22
CA ASP A 59 0.71 4.97 -12.37
C ASP A 59 1.22 4.48 -11.01
N ILE A 60 1.16 5.35 -10.01
CA ILE A 60 1.48 5.03 -8.62
C ILE A 60 0.33 5.49 -7.73
N VAL A 61 -0.14 4.59 -6.86
CA VAL A 61 -1.08 4.93 -5.79
C VAL A 61 -0.41 4.62 -4.45
N PHE A 62 -0.27 5.63 -3.60
CA PHE A 62 0.20 5.46 -2.23
C PHE A 62 -1.00 5.46 -1.28
N VAL A 63 -1.11 4.42 -0.47
CA VAL A 63 -2.22 4.23 0.48
C VAL A 63 -1.65 4.30 1.90
N ASP A 64 -2.00 5.37 2.60
CA ASP A 64 -1.61 5.68 3.98
C ASP A 64 -2.77 6.38 4.73
N GLY A 65 -3.98 5.88 4.52
CA GLY A 65 -5.22 6.48 5.04
C GLY A 65 -5.58 6.00 6.44
N LEU A 66 -6.81 5.50 6.62
CA LEU A 66 -7.27 4.97 7.90
C LEU A 66 -6.64 3.59 8.17
N HIS A 67 -5.93 3.46 9.28
CA HIS A 67 -5.15 2.27 9.62
C HIS A 67 -6.02 1.11 10.14
N LEU A 68 -7.11 0.83 9.45
CA LEU A 68 -8.01 -0.31 9.70
C LEU A 68 -7.97 -1.28 8.51
N GLU A 69 -7.96 -2.57 8.82
CA GLU A 69 -7.96 -3.66 7.84
C GLU A 69 -9.04 -3.47 6.76
N GLU A 70 -10.27 -3.16 7.18
CA GLU A 70 -11.39 -3.01 6.26
C GLU A 70 -11.19 -1.85 5.29
N GLN A 71 -10.76 -0.69 5.80
CA GLN A 71 -10.57 0.49 4.96
C GLN A 71 -9.34 0.35 4.06
N SER A 72 -8.21 -0.10 4.60
CA SER A 72 -7.01 -0.28 3.78
C SER A 72 -7.22 -1.33 2.68
N THR A 73 -8.01 -2.39 2.95
CA THR A 73 -8.40 -3.37 1.92
C THR A 73 -9.25 -2.73 0.82
N LEU A 74 -10.26 -1.92 1.20
CA LEU A 74 -11.09 -1.19 0.23
C LEU A 74 -10.26 -0.22 -0.61
N ASP A 75 -9.38 0.55 0.01
CA ASP A 75 -8.51 1.51 -0.69
C ASP A 75 -7.59 0.79 -1.68
N ILE A 76 -7.00 -0.36 -1.31
CA ILE A 76 -6.19 -1.18 -2.23
C ILE A 76 -7.03 -1.69 -3.40
N LEU A 77 -8.19 -2.30 -3.12
CA LEU A 77 -9.05 -2.87 -4.17
C LEU A 77 -9.62 -1.80 -5.12
N ASN A 78 -9.91 -0.60 -4.61
CA ASN A 78 -10.33 0.51 -5.44
C ASN A 78 -9.15 1.10 -6.25
N SER A 79 -7.96 1.16 -5.65
CA SER A 79 -6.74 1.56 -6.36
C SER A 79 -6.41 0.65 -7.54
N LEU A 80 -6.59 -0.66 -7.40
CA LEU A 80 -6.41 -1.62 -8.50
C LEU A 80 -7.30 -1.32 -9.71
N LYS A 81 -8.52 -0.76 -9.51
CA LYS A 81 -9.46 -0.44 -10.60
C LYS A 81 -9.04 0.79 -11.41
N ILE A 82 -8.24 1.66 -10.81
CA ILE A 82 -7.79 2.94 -11.41
C ILE A 82 -6.29 2.93 -11.70
N LEU A 83 -5.63 1.79 -11.61
CA LEU A 83 -4.22 1.64 -11.89
C LEU A 83 -3.99 1.53 -13.40
N ASN A 84 -3.05 2.30 -13.94
CA ASN A 84 -2.61 2.17 -15.33
C ASN A 84 -1.84 0.85 -15.54
N ASP A 85 -1.75 0.43 -16.80
CA ASP A 85 -0.91 -0.72 -17.16
C ASP A 85 0.54 -0.50 -16.74
N GLY A 86 1.10 -1.45 -16.00
CA GLY A 86 2.44 -1.36 -15.42
C GLY A 86 2.53 -0.53 -14.15
N GLY A 87 1.39 -0.02 -13.66
CA GLY A 87 1.34 0.75 -12.42
C GLY A 87 1.53 -0.09 -11.15
N VAL A 88 1.72 0.60 -10.03
CA VAL A 88 2.01 -0.01 -8.72
C VAL A 88 1.24 0.70 -7.60
N ILE A 89 0.80 -0.09 -6.62
CA ILE A 89 0.24 0.41 -5.37
C ILE A 89 1.28 0.20 -4.28
N VAL A 90 1.53 1.24 -3.48
CA VAL A 90 2.37 1.18 -2.29
C VAL A 90 1.48 1.44 -1.07
N VAL A 91 1.56 0.56 -0.08
CA VAL A 91 0.76 0.64 1.15
C VAL A 91 1.70 0.82 2.33
N HIS A 92 1.50 1.85 3.13
CA HIS A 92 2.29 2.08 4.34
C HIS A 92 1.80 1.24 5.52
N ASP A 93 2.58 1.19 6.62
CA ASP A 93 2.23 0.57 7.89
C ASP A 93 1.99 -0.95 7.88
N CYS A 94 2.61 -1.66 6.94
CA CYS A 94 2.42 -3.09 6.78
C CYS A 94 3.18 -3.97 7.81
N LEU A 95 4.14 -3.43 8.57
CA LEU A 95 4.98 -4.19 9.50
C LEU A 95 4.97 -3.64 10.93
N PRO A 96 3.88 -3.81 11.70
CA PRO A 96 3.86 -3.41 13.11
C PRO A 96 4.97 -4.12 13.90
N HIS A 97 5.80 -3.32 14.58
CA HIS A 97 6.98 -3.83 15.31
C HIS A 97 6.64 -4.59 16.60
N CYS A 98 5.54 -4.21 17.24
CA CYS A 98 5.04 -4.85 18.46
C CYS A 98 3.50 -4.77 18.53
N GLU A 99 2.88 -5.49 19.46
CA GLU A 99 1.42 -5.57 19.59
C GLU A 99 0.79 -4.21 19.93
N GLU A 100 1.50 -3.33 20.61
CA GLU A 100 1.01 -1.97 20.90
C GLU A 100 0.81 -1.14 19.62
N PHE A 101 1.53 -1.45 18.54
CA PHE A 101 1.44 -0.74 17.25
C PHE A 101 0.22 -1.11 16.42
N ILE A 102 -0.54 -2.15 16.78
CA ILE A 102 -1.81 -2.48 16.10
C ILE A 102 -2.98 -1.55 16.47
N LYS A 103 -2.71 -0.45 17.17
CA LYS A 103 -3.70 0.61 17.41
C LYS A 103 -3.80 1.53 16.20
N VAL A 104 -4.98 2.06 15.94
CA VAL A 104 -5.28 2.91 14.77
C VAL A 104 -4.37 4.14 14.64
N CYS A 105 -3.87 4.67 15.75
CA CYS A 105 -2.93 5.81 15.75
C CYS A 105 -1.47 5.45 15.42
N TRP A 106 -1.19 4.18 15.15
CA TRP A 106 0.07 3.63 14.70
C TRP A 106 -0.19 2.80 13.43
N ASN A 107 0.52 1.68 13.23
CA ASN A 107 0.30 0.81 12.07
C ASN A 107 -1.16 0.26 11.95
N GLY A 108 -1.90 0.24 13.05
CA GLY A 108 -3.24 -0.32 13.07
C GLY A 108 -3.29 -1.79 12.64
N THR A 109 -4.30 -2.11 11.87
CA THR A 109 -4.51 -3.48 11.35
C THR A 109 -4.19 -3.60 9.85
N VAL A 110 -3.46 -2.64 9.26
CA VAL A 110 -3.11 -2.63 7.84
C VAL A 110 -2.41 -3.92 7.38
N TYR A 111 -1.52 -4.51 8.22
CA TYR A 111 -0.84 -5.76 7.91
C TYR A 111 -1.80 -6.90 7.53
N ARG A 112 -3.05 -6.88 8.02
CA ARG A 112 -4.07 -7.89 7.71
C ARG A 112 -4.60 -7.77 6.30
N SER A 113 -4.62 -6.57 5.71
CA SER A 113 -4.98 -6.36 4.31
C SER A 113 -3.97 -7.05 3.39
N ILE A 114 -2.67 -6.95 3.72
CA ILE A 114 -1.63 -7.68 2.97
C ILE A 114 -1.82 -9.20 3.12
N ILE A 115 -2.15 -9.68 4.31
CA ILE A 115 -2.45 -11.11 4.53
C ILE A 115 -3.64 -11.54 3.65
N ASP A 116 -4.71 -10.73 3.57
CA ASP A 116 -5.86 -11.05 2.71
C ASP A 116 -5.44 -11.22 1.25
N LEU A 117 -4.63 -10.30 0.73
CA LEU A 117 -4.14 -10.39 -0.65
C LEU A 117 -3.23 -11.62 -0.87
N ARG A 118 -2.41 -11.97 0.12
CA ARG A 118 -1.54 -13.15 0.08
C ARG A 118 -2.31 -14.47 0.09
N TYR A 119 -3.53 -14.47 0.65
CA TYR A 119 -4.39 -15.66 0.70
C TYR A 119 -5.32 -15.80 -0.50
N ASN A 120 -5.81 -14.68 -1.05
CA ASN A 120 -6.96 -14.70 -1.93
C ASN A 120 -6.67 -14.28 -3.39
N ASN A 121 -5.54 -13.63 -3.67
CA ASN A 121 -5.28 -13.00 -4.96
C ASN A 121 -4.04 -13.58 -5.66
N SER A 122 -4.21 -14.69 -6.37
CA SER A 122 -3.12 -15.33 -7.13
C SER A 122 -2.68 -14.55 -8.37
N ASP A 123 -3.48 -13.58 -8.81
CA ASP A 123 -3.30 -12.70 -9.96
C ASP A 123 -2.60 -11.38 -9.61
N LEU A 124 -2.13 -11.23 -8.38
CA LEU A 124 -1.34 -10.10 -7.91
C LEU A 124 0.09 -10.53 -7.56
N SER A 125 1.05 -9.66 -7.74
CA SER A 125 2.36 -9.72 -7.09
C SER A 125 2.31 -8.88 -5.83
N VAL A 126 2.50 -9.50 -4.66
CA VAL A 126 2.40 -8.86 -3.33
C VAL A 126 3.63 -9.19 -2.51
N TYR A 127 4.34 -8.17 -2.02
CA TYR A 127 5.44 -8.30 -1.07
C TYR A 127 5.56 -7.04 -0.22
N VAL A 128 6.29 -7.11 0.88
CA VAL A 128 6.52 -5.98 1.77
C VAL A 128 8.00 -5.68 1.84
N VAL A 129 8.38 -4.44 1.59
CA VAL A 129 9.75 -3.95 1.77
C VAL A 129 9.97 -3.66 3.25
N ASP A 130 11.05 -4.20 3.83
CA ASP A 130 11.45 -3.96 5.22
C ASP A 130 12.12 -2.59 5.35
N SER A 131 11.29 -1.56 5.32
CA SER A 131 11.69 -0.16 5.45
C SER A 131 10.64 0.57 6.26
N ASP A 132 11.05 1.44 7.18
CA ASP A 132 10.18 2.18 8.08
C ASP A 132 9.22 1.24 8.84
N CYS A 133 7.92 1.48 8.75
CA CYS A 133 6.87 0.63 9.31
C CYS A 133 6.36 -0.43 8.31
N GLY A 134 7.12 -0.72 7.26
CA GLY A 134 6.82 -1.67 6.20
C GLY A 134 6.01 -1.07 5.06
N CYS A 135 6.57 -1.13 3.85
CA CYS A 135 5.92 -0.69 2.62
C CYS A 135 5.46 -1.90 1.80
N GLY A 136 4.15 -2.16 1.77
CA GLY A 136 3.55 -3.16 0.91
C GLY A 136 3.59 -2.70 -0.54
N VAL A 137 4.06 -3.54 -1.46
CA VAL A 137 4.09 -3.27 -2.89
C VAL A 137 3.18 -4.26 -3.59
N ILE A 138 2.20 -3.76 -4.33
CA ILE A 138 1.14 -4.54 -4.96
C ILE A 138 1.01 -4.10 -6.42
N LYS A 139 0.99 -5.08 -7.33
CA LYS A 139 0.73 -4.83 -8.75
C LYS A 139 0.07 -6.04 -9.40
N PRO A 140 -0.59 -5.89 -10.55
CA PRO A 140 -1.01 -7.02 -11.38
C PRO A 140 0.18 -7.93 -11.69
N GLY A 141 0.00 -9.24 -11.56
CA GLY A 141 1.09 -10.21 -11.74
C GLY A 141 0.68 -11.59 -11.26
N SER A 142 1.58 -12.30 -10.59
CA SER A 142 1.26 -13.62 -10.02
C SER A 142 2.02 -13.85 -8.73
N GLN A 143 1.41 -14.62 -7.83
CA GLN A 143 2.04 -15.09 -6.60
C GLN A 143 1.54 -16.49 -6.23
N GLN A 144 2.34 -17.20 -5.46
CA GLN A 144 1.88 -18.38 -4.75
C GLN A 144 1.07 -17.92 -3.53
N LEU A 145 -0.17 -18.41 -3.41
CA LEU A 145 -1.01 -18.10 -2.25
C LEU A 145 -0.43 -18.74 -0.98
N TYR A 146 -0.48 -17.98 0.10
CA TYR A 146 -0.14 -18.48 1.43
C TYR A 146 -1.34 -19.27 1.99
N ASN A 147 -1.12 -20.51 2.42
CA ASN A 147 -2.18 -21.39 2.91
C ASN A 147 -1.73 -22.34 4.04
N ASN A 148 -0.65 -21.99 4.74
CA ASN A 148 -0.05 -22.85 5.77
C ASN A 148 -0.98 -23.03 6.99
N VAL A 149 -1.86 -22.08 7.28
CA VAL A 149 -2.86 -22.11 8.37
C VAL A 149 -4.15 -21.43 7.90
N PRO A 150 -5.27 -21.60 8.63
CA PRO A 150 -6.47 -20.79 8.36
C PRO A 150 -6.18 -19.28 8.47
N ILE A 151 -6.77 -18.49 7.59
CA ILE A 151 -6.54 -17.03 7.52
C ILE A 151 -6.85 -16.31 8.84
N SER A 152 -7.84 -16.77 9.58
CA SER A 152 -8.18 -16.23 10.91
C SER A 152 -7.05 -16.41 11.93
N VAL A 153 -6.25 -17.46 11.80
CA VAL A 153 -5.06 -17.70 12.61
C VAL A 153 -3.93 -16.80 12.13
N ALA A 154 -3.70 -16.72 10.80
CA ALA A 154 -2.67 -15.89 10.21
C ALA A 154 -2.80 -14.40 10.57
N LYS A 155 -4.02 -13.89 10.70
CA LYS A 155 -4.33 -12.51 11.10
C LYS A 155 -4.15 -12.22 12.60
N THR A 156 -3.92 -13.23 13.45
CA THR A 156 -3.56 -12.97 14.85
C THR A 156 -2.17 -12.35 14.92
N TYR A 157 -1.97 -11.37 15.82
CA TYR A 157 -0.66 -10.76 15.99
C TYR A 157 0.41 -11.79 16.37
N TRP A 158 0.06 -12.75 17.22
CA TRP A 158 0.97 -13.82 17.62
C TRP A 158 1.51 -14.62 16.42
N TYR A 159 0.62 -15.06 15.51
CA TYR A 159 1.05 -15.81 14.33
C TYR A 159 1.87 -14.93 13.37
N TYR A 160 1.40 -13.72 13.09
CA TYR A 160 2.10 -12.74 12.29
C TYR A 160 3.53 -12.52 12.81
N ALA A 161 3.70 -12.19 14.09
CA ALA A 161 5.00 -11.87 14.67
C ALA A 161 6.04 -13.01 14.53
N ASN A 162 5.57 -14.26 14.58
CA ASN A 162 6.44 -15.43 14.47
C ASN A 162 6.68 -15.92 13.02
N ASN A 163 5.87 -15.49 12.05
CA ASN A 163 5.91 -15.99 10.68
C ASN A 163 5.95 -14.87 9.62
N LYS A 164 6.13 -13.61 10.01
CA LYS A 164 5.94 -12.44 9.15
C LYS A 164 6.77 -12.48 7.87
N LYS A 165 7.99 -13.02 7.90
CA LYS A 165 8.88 -13.03 6.74
C LYS A 165 8.25 -13.75 5.54
N GLU A 166 7.72 -14.94 5.74
CA GLU A 166 7.07 -15.74 4.69
C GLU A 166 5.62 -15.25 4.44
N LEU A 167 4.87 -15.03 5.52
CA LEU A 167 3.47 -14.60 5.47
C LEU A 167 3.29 -13.31 4.65
N MET A 168 4.15 -12.31 4.88
CA MET A 168 4.11 -11.00 4.24
C MET A 168 4.99 -10.94 2.98
N ASN A 169 5.72 -12.03 2.65
CA ASN A 169 6.70 -12.04 1.57
C ASN A 169 7.69 -10.87 1.69
N ILE A 170 8.35 -10.77 2.86
CA ILE A 170 9.22 -9.62 3.17
C ILE A 170 10.52 -9.72 2.36
N ILE A 171 10.88 -8.60 1.73
CA ILE A 171 12.14 -8.39 1.03
C ILE A 171 12.92 -7.23 1.65
N SER A 172 14.23 -7.23 1.50
CA SER A 172 15.06 -6.10 1.93
C SER A 172 14.96 -4.91 0.95
N VAL A 173 15.44 -3.75 1.40
CA VAL A 173 15.57 -2.56 0.54
C VAL A 173 16.50 -2.83 -0.64
N GLU A 174 17.57 -3.60 -0.44
CA GLU A 174 18.53 -3.98 -1.48
C GLU A 174 17.87 -4.88 -2.53
N GLU A 175 17.10 -5.89 -2.10
CA GLU A 175 16.32 -6.75 -3.02
C GLU A 175 15.27 -5.95 -3.80
N PHE A 176 14.64 -4.97 -3.16
CA PHE A 176 13.71 -4.07 -3.83
C PHE A 176 14.39 -3.23 -4.92
N LYS A 177 15.55 -2.63 -4.60
CA LYS A 177 16.34 -1.86 -5.57
C LYS A 177 16.75 -2.72 -6.77
N GLN A 178 17.18 -3.96 -6.52
CA GLN A 178 17.55 -4.87 -7.60
C GLN A 178 16.36 -5.18 -8.51
N LYS A 179 15.15 -5.39 -7.95
CA LYS A 179 13.93 -5.60 -8.74
C LYS A 179 13.56 -4.39 -9.60
N LEU A 180 13.80 -3.16 -9.11
CA LEU A 180 13.62 -1.94 -9.91
C LEU A 180 14.61 -1.87 -11.07
N GLU A 181 15.89 -2.21 -10.84
CA GLU A 181 16.94 -2.22 -11.87
C GLU A 181 16.67 -3.28 -12.94
N ASP A 182 16.13 -4.43 -12.53
CA ASP A 182 15.78 -5.55 -13.42
C ASP A 182 14.46 -5.30 -14.19
N GLY A 183 13.76 -4.20 -13.94
CA GLY A 183 12.48 -3.86 -14.56
C GLY A 183 11.34 -4.82 -14.19
N VAL A 184 11.42 -5.45 -13.02
CA VAL A 184 10.40 -6.39 -12.50
C VAL A 184 9.28 -5.62 -11.79
N ILE A 185 9.53 -4.39 -11.40
CA ILE A 185 8.61 -3.47 -10.73
C ILE A 185 8.43 -2.25 -11.59
#